data_6e859978856596c999b0644267e8948c
#
_entry.id   6e859978856596c999b0644267e8948c
#
_cell.length_a   1.000
_cell.length_b   1.000
_cell.length_c   1.000
_cell.angle_alpha   90.00
_cell.angle_beta   90.00
_cell.angle_gamma   90.00
#
_symmetry.space_group_name_H-M   'P 1'
#
loop_
_entity.id
_entity.type
_entity.pdbx_description
1 polymer ?
#
loop_
_entity_poly.entity_id
_entity_poly.type
_entity_poly.pdbx_seq_one_letter_code
_entity_poly.pdbx_strand_id
1 'polypeptide(L)'
;MNKSFHLLTVFNVRITFTPLCVVTYLILIPPFTWLGMTLRNLTLAEGLIASFFIIVLMFITENIHQLGHAWAAKSVGYPMIGIRHFSWFSASIYPKDEPPLPPQTHIKRALGGFWINLLIGLALAPFAFYLWNINGVAAFTVVATSAWNFFVLGLGALLPIDFNGFTVDGGTILHYWKEMNRDKMKG
;
A
#
# COMPACT_ATOMS: atom_id res chain seq x y z
N MET A 1 22.18 4.77 -9.56
CA MET A 1 21.64 3.73 -8.63
C MET A 1 21.17 4.42 -7.35
N ASN A 2 19.88 4.49 -7.09
CA ASN A 2 19.37 5.12 -5.86
C ASN A 2 19.75 4.23 -4.67
N LYS A 3 20.55 4.78 -3.74
CA LYS A 3 20.90 4.10 -2.48
C LYS A 3 19.62 3.70 -1.75
N SER A 4 19.50 2.44 -1.36
CA SER A 4 18.42 1.96 -0.50
C SER A 4 19.00 1.58 0.86
N PHE A 5 18.29 1.93 1.92
CA PHE A 5 18.66 1.64 3.30
C PHE A 5 17.82 0.48 3.81
N HIS A 6 18.43 -0.42 4.55
CA HIS A 6 17.71 -1.49 5.24
C HIS A 6 17.01 -0.93 6.48
N LEU A 7 15.71 -1.21 6.62
CA LEU A 7 14.93 -0.83 7.80
C LEU A 7 14.89 -1.99 8.80
N LEU A 8 14.31 -3.12 8.38
CA LEU A 8 14.16 -4.31 9.20
C LEU A 8 13.85 -5.53 8.31
N THR A 9 13.82 -6.72 8.89
CA THR A 9 13.41 -7.96 8.21
C THR A 9 12.26 -8.60 8.98
N VAL A 10 11.16 -8.91 8.30
CA VAL A 10 9.95 -9.52 8.85
C VAL A 10 9.64 -10.79 8.05
N PHE A 11 9.48 -11.93 8.71
CA PHE A 11 9.20 -13.22 8.06
C PHE A 11 10.11 -13.55 6.87
N ASN A 12 11.41 -13.26 7.00
CA ASN A 12 12.43 -13.38 5.94
C ASN A 12 12.24 -12.42 4.73
N VAL A 13 11.37 -11.43 4.84
CA VAL A 13 11.18 -10.38 3.84
C VAL A 13 11.96 -9.15 4.29
N ARG A 14 12.94 -8.74 3.50
CA ARG A 14 13.80 -7.58 3.78
C ARG A 14 13.10 -6.29 3.37
N ILE A 15 12.81 -5.41 4.34
CA ILE A 15 12.20 -4.11 4.08
C ILE A 15 13.30 -3.05 3.92
N THR A 16 13.27 -2.36 2.78
CA THR A 16 14.22 -1.31 2.43
C THR A 16 13.49 -0.03 1.98
N PHE A 17 14.13 1.13 2.15
CA PHE A 17 13.60 2.40 1.69
C PHE A 17 14.66 3.24 0.99
N THR A 18 14.23 4.14 0.11
CA THR A 18 15.08 5.15 -0.53
C THR A 18 14.90 6.51 0.16
N PRO A 19 15.84 7.45 0.06
CA PRO A 19 15.65 8.82 0.54
C PRO A 19 14.41 9.50 -0.05
N LEU A 20 14.08 9.19 -1.30
CA LEU A 20 12.88 9.73 -1.95
C LEU A 20 11.59 9.29 -1.23
N CYS A 21 11.55 8.10 -0.67
CA CYS A 21 10.41 7.64 0.16
C CYS A 21 10.17 8.61 1.32
N VAL A 22 11.22 8.99 2.07
CA VAL A 22 11.10 9.93 3.19
C VAL A 22 10.59 11.29 2.69
N VAL A 23 11.18 11.81 1.62
CA VAL A 23 10.78 13.11 1.04
C VAL A 23 9.31 13.10 0.61
N THR A 24 8.85 12.03 -0.06
CA THR A 24 7.46 11.94 -0.53
C THR A 24 6.45 11.84 0.61
N TYR A 25 6.78 11.18 1.71
CA TYR A 25 5.93 11.19 2.90
C TYR A 25 5.91 12.56 3.58
N LEU A 26 7.05 13.27 3.67
CA LEU A 26 7.09 14.62 4.25
C LEU A 26 6.27 15.63 3.41
N ILE A 27 6.24 15.49 2.09
CA ILE A 27 5.42 16.33 1.19
C ILE A 27 3.91 16.18 1.47
N LEU A 28 3.47 15.06 2.06
CA LEU A 28 2.06 14.86 2.41
C LEU A 28 1.64 15.59 3.70
N ILE A 29 2.58 16.08 4.53
CA ILE A 29 2.27 16.80 5.77
C ILE A 29 1.42 18.06 5.50
N PRO A 30 1.84 19.00 4.62
CA PRO A 30 1.05 20.21 4.38
C PRO A 30 -0.39 19.97 3.91
N PRO A 31 -0.65 19.11 2.91
CA PRO A 31 -2.03 18.85 2.47
C PRO A 31 -2.90 18.21 3.54
N PHE A 32 -2.39 17.25 4.32
CA PHE A 32 -3.18 16.68 5.42
C PHE A 32 -3.43 17.70 6.53
N THR A 33 -2.43 18.53 6.87
CA THR A 33 -2.60 19.63 7.84
C THR A 33 -3.70 20.58 7.37
N TRP A 34 -3.64 21.04 6.13
CA TRP A 34 -4.64 21.92 5.55
C TRP A 34 -6.05 21.29 5.55
N LEU A 35 -6.17 20.02 5.16
CA LEU A 35 -7.43 19.28 5.22
C LEU A 35 -7.99 19.18 6.63
N GLY A 36 -7.13 18.89 7.64
CA GLY A 36 -7.55 18.85 9.03
C GLY A 36 -8.08 20.20 9.53
N MET A 37 -7.38 21.30 9.20
CA MET A 37 -7.81 22.66 9.51
C MET A 37 -9.14 23.00 8.85
N THR A 38 -9.31 22.63 7.56
CA THR A 38 -10.51 22.99 6.78
C THR A 38 -11.73 22.13 7.14
N LEU A 39 -11.55 20.82 7.27
CA LEU A 39 -12.67 19.87 7.46
C LEU A 39 -13.05 19.68 8.92
N ARG A 40 -12.12 19.90 9.85
CA ARG A 40 -12.31 19.65 11.28
C ARG A 40 -12.06 20.87 12.17
N ASN A 41 -11.80 22.03 11.60
CA ASN A 41 -11.45 23.27 12.31
C ASN A 41 -10.28 23.06 13.29
N LEU A 42 -9.32 22.19 12.95
CA LEU A 42 -8.14 21.97 13.76
C LEU A 42 -7.26 23.22 13.73
N THR A 43 -6.60 23.51 14.84
CA THR A 43 -5.49 24.49 14.86
C THR A 43 -4.32 23.96 14.01
N LEU A 44 -3.38 24.82 13.65
CA LEU A 44 -2.18 24.41 12.93
C LEU A 44 -1.41 23.30 13.66
N ALA A 45 -1.26 23.42 14.99
CA ALA A 45 -0.56 22.42 15.79
C ALA A 45 -1.29 21.07 15.79
N GLU A 46 -2.60 21.07 15.96
CA GLU A 46 -3.43 19.85 15.89
C GLU A 46 -3.40 19.21 14.50
N GLY A 47 -3.45 20.03 13.44
CA GLY A 47 -3.32 19.57 12.05
C GLY A 47 -1.97 18.91 11.77
N LEU A 48 -0.87 19.48 12.27
CA LEU A 48 0.47 18.90 12.16
C LEU A 48 0.58 17.57 12.92
N ILE A 49 0.03 17.49 14.14
CA ILE A 49 0.01 16.25 14.93
C ILE A 49 -0.80 15.17 14.21
N ALA A 50 -1.99 15.50 13.73
CA ALA A 50 -2.82 14.56 12.98
C ALA A 50 -2.10 14.06 11.70
N SER A 51 -1.49 14.96 10.94
CA SER A 51 -0.74 14.63 9.73
C SER A 51 0.43 13.70 10.00
N PHE A 52 1.17 13.93 11.08
CA PHE A 52 2.26 13.04 11.50
C PHE A 52 1.74 11.61 11.75
N PHE A 53 0.66 11.46 12.53
CA PHE A 53 0.08 10.13 12.79
C PHE A 53 -0.51 9.49 11.54
N ILE A 54 -1.16 10.25 10.66
CA ILE A 54 -1.67 9.76 9.37
C ILE A 54 -0.52 9.15 8.56
N ILE A 55 0.60 9.86 8.42
CA ILE A 55 1.75 9.41 7.63
C ILE A 55 2.38 8.15 8.22
N VAL A 56 2.53 8.09 9.54
CA VAL A 56 3.05 6.89 10.23
C VAL A 56 2.13 5.69 9.98
N LEU A 57 0.81 5.88 10.11
CA LEU A 57 -0.16 4.82 9.86
C LEU A 57 -0.23 4.42 8.38
N MET A 58 -0.12 5.36 7.44
CA MET A 58 0.00 5.07 6.01
C MET A 58 1.22 4.18 5.73
N PHE A 59 2.39 4.51 6.30
CA PHE A 59 3.60 3.71 6.14
C PHE A 59 3.43 2.30 6.74
N ILE A 60 2.82 2.18 7.92
CA ILE A 60 2.56 0.88 8.56
C ILE A 60 1.60 0.04 7.70
N THR A 61 0.49 0.62 7.26
CA THR A 61 -0.52 -0.11 6.49
C THR A 61 -0.05 -0.47 5.08
N GLU A 62 0.83 0.33 4.47
CA GLU A 62 1.53 -0.04 3.23
C GLU A 62 2.44 -1.27 3.44
N ASN A 63 3.16 -1.35 4.56
CA ASN A 63 3.93 -2.55 4.88
C ASN A 63 3.03 -3.78 5.10
N ILE A 64 1.87 -3.62 5.73
CA ILE A 64 0.89 -4.70 5.91
C ILE A 64 0.36 -5.17 4.54
N HIS A 65 0.06 -4.25 3.63
CA HIS A 65 -0.30 -4.54 2.24
C HIS A 65 0.76 -5.43 1.56
N GLN A 66 2.01 -5.01 1.62
CA GLN A 66 3.13 -5.75 1.02
C GLN A 66 3.38 -7.11 1.69
N LEU A 67 3.16 -7.23 2.99
CA LEU A 67 3.21 -8.52 3.68
C LEU A 67 2.09 -9.46 3.23
N GLY A 68 0.95 -8.92 2.81
CA GLY A 68 -0.11 -9.68 2.14
C GLY A 68 0.36 -10.31 0.83
N HIS A 69 1.10 -9.56 -0.01
CA HIS A 69 1.74 -10.11 -1.20
C HIS A 69 2.79 -11.17 -0.85
N ALA A 70 3.58 -10.94 0.21
CA ALA A 70 4.57 -11.91 0.68
C ALA A 70 3.91 -13.23 1.11
N TRP A 71 2.79 -13.15 1.83
CA TRP A 71 2.00 -14.32 2.23
C TRP A 71 1.42 -15.05 1.01
N ALA A 72 0.82 -14.33 0.06
CA ALA A 72 0.28 -14.90 -1.16
C ALA A 72 1.39 -15.55 -2.01
N ALA A 73 2.56 -14.91 -2.15
CA ALA A 73 3.71 -15.45 -2.86
C ALA A 73 4.24 -16.75 -2.21
N LYS A 74 4.31 -16.78 -0.88
CA LYS A 74 4.70 -17.97 -0.14
C LYS A 74 3.70 -19.13 -0.33
N SER A 75 2.39 -18.82 -0.36
CA SER A 75 1.35 -19.83 -0.52
C SER A 75 1.36 -20.53 -1.89
N VAL A 76 1.91 -19.87 -2.91
CA VAL A 76 2.08 -20.45 -4.26
C VAL A 76 3.47 -21.06 -4.48
N GLY A 77 4.31 -21.15 -3.46
CA GLY A 77 5.63 -21.78 -3.51
C GLY A 77 6.77 -20.90 -4.05
N TYR A 78 6.50 -19.62 -4.36
CA TYR A 78 7.47 -18.68 -4.92
C TYR A 78 7.55 -17.43 -4.06
N PRO A 79 8.28 -17.48 -2.91
CA PRO A 79 8.26 -16.46 -1.90
C PRO A 79 8.91 -15.15 -2.36
N MET A 80 8.38 -14.05 -1.88
CA MET A 80 8.98 -12.73 -1.98
C MET A 80 10.18 -12.62 -1.03
N ILE A 81 11.26 -11.95 -1.46
CA ILE A 81 12.49 -11.78 -0.69
C ILE A 81 12.65 -10.37 -0.10
N GLY A 82 11.87 -9.41 -0.56
CA GLY A 82 11.98 -8.05 -0.06
C GLY A 82 10.84 -7.13 -0.47
N ILE A 83 10.77 -6.00 0.24
CA ILE A 83 9.93 -4.83 -0.02
C ILE A 83 10.86 -3.65 -0.20
N ARG A 84 10.64 -2.85 -1.23
CA ARG A 84 11.39 -1.62 -1.47
C ARG A 84 10.45 -0.42 -1.57
N HIS A 85 10.48 0.43 -0.56
CA HIS A 85 9.80 1.73 -0.59
C HIS A 85 10.65 2.72 -1.38
N PHE A 86 10.10 3.23 -2.48
CA PHE A 86 10.79 4.21 -3.34
C PHE A 86 10.11 5.58 -3.37
N SER A 87 8.84 5.63 -2.94
CA SER A 87 8.04 6.85 -2.72
C SER A 87 7.02 6.55 -1.62
N TRP A 88 5.82 7.09 -1.68
CA TRP A 88 4.66 6.59 -0.91
C TRP A 88 4.17 5.21 -1.41
N PHE A 89 4.71 4.73 -2.52
CA PHE A 89 4.52 3.36 -3.02
C PHE A 89 5.72 2.50 -2.70
N SER A 90 5.49 1.19 -2.76
CA SER A 90 6.51 0.18 -2.59
C SER A 90 6.43 -0.87 -3.70
N ALA A 91 7.52 -1.58 -3.88
CA ALA A 91 7.62 -2.68 -4.84
C ALA A 91 7.95 -3.99 -4.12
N SER A 92 7.28 -5.05 -4.51
CA SER A 92 7.61 -6.42 -4.14
C SER A 92 8.86 -6.88 -4.87
N ILE A 93 9.83 -7.43 -4.15
CA ILE A 93 11.09 -7.93 -4.71
C ILE A 93 11.08 -9.46 -4.68
N TYR A 94 11.24 -10.06 -5.85
CA TYR A 94 11.33 -11.50 -6.05
C TYR A 94 12.74 -11.92 -6.43
N PRO A 95 13.12 -13.21 -6.28
CA PRO A 95 14.42 -13.71 -6.74
C PRO A 95 14.62 -13.47 -8.24
N LYS A 96 15.85 -13.08 -8.64
CA LYS A 96 16.18 -12.80 -10.05
C LYS A 96 16.29 -14.06 -10.90
N ASP A 97 16.57 -15.18 -10.27
CA ASP A 97 16.74 -16.52 -10.84
C ASP A 97 15.42 -17.33 -10.79
N GLU A 98 14.30 -16.65 -10.53
CA GLU A 98 12.98 -17.27 -10.55
C GLU A 98 12.65 -17.78 -11.95
N PRO A 99 12.21 -19.05 -12.11
CA PRO A 99 11.83 -19.58 -13.42
C PRO A 99 10.60 -18.83 -13.96
N PRO A 100 10.33 -18.91 -15.28
CA PRO A 100 9.08 -18.41 -15.83
C PRO A 100 7.88 -19.05 -15.12
N LEU A 101 7.00 -18.21 -14.55
CA LEU A 101 5.87 -18.67 -13.76
C LEU A 101 4.57 -18.65 -14.59
N PRO A 102 3.64 -19.56 -14.29
CA PRO A 102 2.30 -19.52 -14.89
C PRO A 102 1.58 -18.20 -14.57
N PRO A 103 0.78 -17.65 -15.51
CA PRO A 103 0.01 -16.41 -15.30
C PRO A 103 -0.82 -16.40 -14.02
N GLN A 104 -1.40 -17.57 -13.64
CA GLN A 104 -2.18 -17.73 -12.40
C GLN A 104 -1.37 -17.41 -11.13
N THR A 105 -0.07 -17.72 -11.14
CA THR A 105 0.82 -17.44 -10.01
C THR A 105 0.99 -15.94 -9.81
N HIS A 106 1.20 -15.20 -10.90
CA HIS A 106 1.31 -13.74 -10.84
C HIS A 106 0.00 -13.09 -10.35
N ILE A 107 -1.15 -13.57 -10.83
CA ILE A 107 -2.47 -13.10 -10.39
C ILE A 107 -2.66 -13.35 -8.89
N LYS A 108 -2.35 -14.57 -8.39
CA LYS A 108 -2.47 -14.90 -6.96
C LYS A 108 -1.58 -14.02 -6.10
N ARG A 109 -0.35 -13.74 -6.54
CA ARG A 109 0.57 -12.83 -5.85
C ARG A 109 0.00 -11.40 -5.79
N ALA A 110 -0.50 -10.88 -6.92
CA ALA A 110 -1.07 -9.54 -6.99
C ALA A 110 -2.35 -9.39 -6.15
N LEU A 111 -3.12 -10.45 -5.99
CA LEU A 111 -4.30 -10.44 -5.11
C LEU A 111 -3.96 -10.43 -3.61
N GLY A 112 -2.69 -10.54 -3.21
CA GLY A 112 -2.30 -10.67 -1.81
C GLY A 112 -2.50 -9.43 -0.95
N GLY A 113 -2.38 -8.23 -1.50
CA GLY A 113 -2.33 -6.99 -0.74
C GLY A 113 -3.68 -6.33 -0.49
N PHE A 114 -4.44 -6.06 -1.54
CA PHE A 114 -5.60 -5.15 -1.53
C PHE A 114 -6.68 -5.50 -0.50
N TRP A 115 -7.01 -6.77 -0.33
CA TRP A 115 -8.09 -7.21 0.56
C TRP A 115 -7.81 -6.91 2.04
N ILE A 116 -6.53 -6.97 2.45
CA ILE A 116 -6.12 -6.64 3.82
C ILE A 116 -6.43 -5.18 4.11
N ASN A 117 -6.11 -4.28 3.17
CA ASN A 117 -6.37 -2.86 3.32
C ASN A 117 -7.87 -2.53 3.25
N LEU A 118 -8.66 -3.24 2.45
CA LEU A 118 -10.12 -3.13 2.52
C LEU A 118 -10.64 -3.47 3.91
N LEU A 119 -10.16 -4.57 4.52
CA LEU A 119 -10.55 -4.97 5.87
C LEU A 119 -10.08 -3.95 6.91
N ILE A 120 -8.86 -3.42 6.83
CA ILE A 120 -8.37 -2.37 7.73
C ILE A 120 -9.26 -1.12 7.61
N GLY A 121 -9.53 -0.67 6.37
CA GLY A 121 -10.39 0.49 6.14
C GLY A 121 -11.80 0.31 6.74
N LEU A 122 -12.42 -0.85 6.50
CA LEU A 122 -13.72 -1.18 7.06
C LEU A 122 -13.72 -1.30 8.59
N ALA A 123 -12.66 -1.90 9.17
CA ALA A 123 -12.54 -2.03 10.62
C ALA A 123 -12.33 -0.68 11.31
N LEU A 124 -11.63 0.26 10.67
CA LEU A 124 -11.42 1.60 11.21
C LEU A 124 -12.65 2.50 11.09
N ALA A 125 -13.56 2.25 10.15
CA ALA A 125 -14.72 3.11 9.89
C ALA A 125 -15.64 3.30 11.12
N PRO A 126 -16.00 2.28 11.92
CA PRO A 126 -16.78 2.44 13.15
C PRO A 126 -16.07 3.32 14.19
N PHE A 127 -14.73 3.19 14.32
CA PHE A 127 -13.95 4.03 15.24
C PHE A 127 -13.89 5.47 14.74
N ALA A 128 -13.78 5.69 13.42
CA ALA A 128 -13.85 7.01 12.82
C ALA A 128 -15.20 7.69 13.17
N PHE A 129 -16.30 6.98 13.01
CA PHE A 129 -17.64 7.47 13.36
C PHE A 129 -17.77 7.78 14.85
N TYR A 130 -17.31 6.88 15.72
CA TYR A 130 -17.35 7.08 17.17
C TYR A 130 -16.55 8.32 17.61
N LEU A 131 -15.34 8.48 17.10
CA LEU A 131 -14.43 9.57 17.45
C LEU A 131 -14.85 10.92 16.88
N TRP A 132 -15.74 10.93 15.87
CA TRP A 132 -16.09 12.15 15.11
C TRP A 132 -16.52 13.31 16.00
N ASN A 133 -17.28 13.04 17.07
CA ASN A 133 -17.79 14.05 17.99
C ASN A 133 -16.99 14.17 19.30
N ILE A 134 -15.92 13.36 19.49
CA ILE A 134 -15.20 13.29 20.75
C ILE A 134 -13.87 14.06 20.66
N ASN A 135 -13.06 13.79 19.64
CA ASN A 135 -11.71 14.37 19.50
C ASN A 135 -11.39 14.65 18.04
N GLY A 136 -11.18 15.92 17.70
CA GLY A 136 -10.94 16.36 16.32
C GLY A 136 -9.68 15.74 15.69
N VAL A 137 -8.57 15.69 16.42
CA VAL A 137 -7.29 15.13 15.97
C VAL A 137 -7.43 13.62 15.72
N ALA A 138 -7.94 12.88 16.72
CA ALA A 138 -8.11 11.44 16.62
C ALA A 138 -9.12 11.07 15.53
N ALA A 139 -10.26 11.78 15.46
CA ALA A 139 -11.26 11.57 14.42
C ALA A 139 -10.67 11.76 13.02
N PHE A 140 -9.98 12.88 12.77
CA PHE A 140 -9.39 13.15 11.47
C PHE A 140 -8.32 12.12 11.10
N THR A 141 -7.46 11.74 12.06
CA THR A 141 -6.43 10.71 11.85
C THR A 141 -7.06 9.37 11.44
N VAL A 142 -8.07 8.91 12.18
CA VAL A 142 -8.70 7.61 11.90
C VAL A 142 -9.50 7.65 10.60
N VAL A 143 -10.24 8.73 10.31
CA VAL A 143 -10.97 8.91 9.04
C VAL A 143 -10.01 8.89 7.84
N ALA A 144 -8.95 9.68 7.90
CA ALA A 144 -7.97 9.75 6.80
C ALA A 144 -7.27 8.40 6.59
N THR A 145 -6.89 7.71 7.67
CA THR A 145 -6.27 6.37 7.59
C THR A 145 -7.26 5.33 7.06
N SER A 146 -8.51 5.34 7.50
CA SER A 146 -9.56 4.46 6.99
C SER A 146 -9.79 4.68 5.51
N ALA A 147 -9.96 5.95 5.08
CA ALA A 147 -10.15 6.30 3.68
C ALA A 147 -8.95 5.91 2.80
N TRP A 148 -7.72 6.14 3.27
CA TRP A 148 -6.50 5.73 2.57
C TRP A 148 -6.47 4.22 2.34
N ASN A 149 -6.71 3.45 3.40
CA ASN A 149 -6.70 1.99 3.30
C ASN A 149 -7.81 1.48 2.39
N PHE A 150 -9.03 1.99 2.52
CA PHE A 150 -10.16 1.50 1.73
C PHE A 150 -10.07 1.92 0.26
N PHE A 151 -9.89 3.23 0.00
CA PHE A 151 -9.97 3.75 -1.36
C PHE A 151 -8.65 3.68 -2.14
N VAL A 152 -7.49 3.87 -1.48
CA VAL A 152 -6.20 3.92 -2.19
C VAL A 152 -5.55 2.53 -2.23
N LEU A 153 -5.26 1.93 -1.08
CA LEU A 153 -4.56 0.64 -1.00
C LEU A 153 -5.48 -0.56 -1.20
N GLY A 154 -6.80 -0.39 -0.99
CA GLY A 154 -7.80 -1.40 -1.25
C GLY A 154 -8.32 -1.32 -2.69
N LEU A 155 -9.34 -0.49 -2.93
CA LEU A 155 -9.97 -0.38 -4.26
C LEU A 155 -9.01 0.18 -5.32
N GLY A 156 -8.18 1.17 -4.97
CA GLY A 156 -7.23 1.80 -5.89
C GLY A 156 -6.17 0.82 -6.41
N ALA A 157 -5.73 -0.12 -5.58
CA ALA A 157 -4.79 -1.16 -5.99
C ALA A 157 -5.35 -2.07 -7.10
N LEU A 158 -6.68 -2.19 -7.22
CA LEU A 158 -7.32 -2.99 -8.27
C LEU A 158 -7.46 -2.24 -9.61
N LEU A 159 -7.17 -0.95 -9.66
CA LEU A 159 -7.20 -0.20 -10.92
C LEU A 159 -6.10 -0.72 -11.87
N PRO A 160 -6.39 -0.88 -13.17
CA PRO A 160 -5.42 -1.39 -14.15
C PRO A 160 -4.45 -0.28 -14.60
N ILE A 161 -3.65 0.22 -13.68
CA ILE A 161 -2.72 1.34 -13.91
C ILE A 161 -1.31 0.79 -14.11
N ASP A 162 -0.65 1.30 -15.16
CA ASP A 162 0.76 1.05 -15.45
C ASP A 162 1.45 2.40 -15.71
N PHE A 163 2.50 2.68 -14.95
CA PHE A 163 3.34 3.88 -15.07
C PHE A 163 4.78 3.51 -15.36
N ASN A 164 5.21 3.60 -16.60
CA ASN A 164 6.62 3.48 -16.99
C ASN A 164 7.39 2.34 -16.29
N GLY A 165 6.80 1.14 -16.27
CA GLY A 165 7.39 -0.06 -15.66
C GLY A 165 7.10 -0.24 -14.18
N PHE A 166 6.25 0.60 -13.58
CA PHE A 166 5.62 0.36 -12.30
C PHE A 166 4.14 0.02 -12.53
N THR A 167 3.79 -1.22 -12.27
CA THR A 167 2.43 -1.74 -12.45
C THR A 167 1.81 -2.00 -11.08
N VAL A 168 0.63 -1.43 -10.82
CA VAL A 168 -0.15 -1.76 -9.63
C VAL A 168 -0.81 -3.13 -9.75
N ASP A 169 -1.35 -3.66 -8.66
CA ASP A 169 -1.92 -5.02 -8.61
C ASP A 169 -2.94 -5.28 -9.71
N GLY A 170 -3.89 -4.36 -9.92
CA GLY A 170 -4.91 -4.46 -10.96
C GLY A 170 -4.34 -4.50 -12.38
N GLY A 171 -3.27 -3.76 -12.63
CA GLY A 171 -2.53 -3.81 -13.89
C GLY A 171 -1.88 -5.18 -14.11
N THR A 172 -1.23 -5.72 -13.09
CA THR A 172 -0.64 -7.07 -13.10
C THR A 172 -1.72 -8.14 -13.33
N ILE A 173 -2.84 -8.07 -12.62
CA ILE A 173 -3.97 -9.01 -12.78
C ILE A 173 -4.49 -8.95 -14.21
N LEU A 174 -4.76 -7.76 -14.75
CA LEU A 174 -5.28 -7.59 -16.09
C LEU A 174 -4.32 -8.11 -17.18
N HIS A 175 -3.01 -7.86 -17.02
CA HIS A 175 -1.98 -8.33 -17.94
C HIS A 175 -1.98 -9.85 -18.04
N TYR A 176 -1.85 -10.56 -16.93
CA TYR A 176 -1.78 -12.01 -16.91
C TYR A 176 -3.13 -12.69 -17.20
N TRP A 177 -4.23 -12.05 -16.87
CA TRP A 177 -5.57 -12.54 -17.28
C TRP A 177 -5.75 -12.52 -18.80
N LYS A 178 -5.28 -11.47 -19.49
CA LYS A 178 -5.30 -11.41 -20.96
C LYS A 178 -4.38 -12.48 -21.58
N GLU A 179 -3.22 -12.73 -20.98
CA GLU A 179 -2.30 -13.78 -21.43
C GLU A 179 -2.97 -15.16 -21.37
N MET A 180 -3.58 -15.52 -20.24
CA MET A 180 -4.32 -16.76 -20.07
C MET A 180 -5.42 -16.98 -21.12
N ASN A 181 -6.14 -15.91 -21.48
CA ASN A 181 -7.22 -16.02 -22.46
C ASN A 181 -6.68 -16.15 -23.91
N ARG A 182 -5.54 -15.54 -24.22
CA ARG A 182 -4.89 -15.74 -25.52
C ARG A 182 -4.43 -17.17 -25.74
N ASP A 183 -3.90 -17.82 -24.71
CA ASP A 183 -3.42 -19.19 -24.80
C ASP A 183 -4.59 -20.18 -24.99
N LYS A 184 -5.74 -19.93 -24.34
CA LYS A 184 -6.97 -20.71 -24.53
C LYS A 184 -7.57 -20.59 -25.93
N MET A 185 -7.33 -19.49 -26.65
CA MET A 185 -7.86 -19.31 -28.02
C MET A 185 -6.95 -19.91 -29.10
N LYS A 186 -5.72 -20.32 -28.74
CA LYS A 186 -4.75 -20.91 -29.67
C LYS A 186 -4.68 -22.42 -29.59
N GLY A 187 -5.28 -23.07 -28.62
CA GLY A 187 -5.38 -24.51 -28.44
C GLY A 187 -6.80 -25.02 -28.74
#